data_f0bf527a9dd5abc127c32475dac51c35
#
_entry.id   f0bf527a9dd5abc127c32475dac51c35
#
_cell.length_a   1.000
_cell.length_b   1.000
_cell.length_c   1.000
_cell.angle_alpha   90.00
_cell.angle_beta   90.00
_cell.angle_gamma   90.00
#
_symmetry.space_group_name_H-M   'P 1'
#
loop_
_entity.id
_entity.type
_entity.pdbx_description
1 polymer ?
#
loop_
_entity_poly.entity_id
_entity_poly.type
_entity_poly.pdbx_seq_one_letter_code
_entity_poly.pdbx_strand_id
1 'polypeptide(L)'
;MSPEFIKEALRHVRYPGFSRDIVSFGLVKDIRHENGVLTVKIEIATKDPKVPEQIFKECHAVLDPLPDVGSVKVEIEVKEPQGQQGSTGGGDVTGKSSIPGVKRIIAVASGKGGVGKSTVAANLAVALSKIGAKVGLCDCDLYGPSVAQMFGSHERPMANANDEIIPIEAYGLKLMSMGFLLEDRSPVIVRGPMATRYTQQFLRQVEWGDLDYLILDLPPGTGDIQLTIVQTVAVDGVVIVTTPQEMALIDARKAVSMFAKVNVPILGLVENMAWFECDHGQRYYLFGEGGGVREAATLNVPLLAQIPIDPQTRERGDAGTPVALIPAAEHPVAAAFQQIAAALRERVPAR
;
A
#
# COMPACT_ATOMS: atom_id res chain seq x y z
N MET A 1 -31.69 2.69 32.25
CA MET A 1 -31.29 2.76 30.81
C MET A 1 -30.28 1.68 30.54
N SER A 2 -30.36 0.93 29.40
CA SER A 2 -29.40 -0.13 29.10
C SER A 2 -28.10 0.42 28.54
N PRO A 3 -26.94 -0.24 28.79
CA PRO A 3 -25.65 0.17 28.20
C PRO A 3 -25.67 0.18 26.67
N GLU A 4 -26.45 -0.71 26.03
CA GLU A 4 -26.60 -0.77 24.58
C GLU A 4 -27.27 0.47 24.01
N PHE A 5 -28.28 1.00 24.68
CA PHE A 5 -28.96 2.23 24.26
C PHE A 5 -28.00 3.43 24.30
N ILE A 6 -27.16 3.51 25.32
CA ILE A 6 -26.17 4.58 25.47
C ILE A 6 -25.06 4.45 24.41
N LYS A 7 -24.62 3.19 24.11
CA LYS A 7 -23.68 2.96 23.00
C LYS A 7 -24.25 3.39 21.66
N GLU A 8 -25.54 3.15 21.40
CA GLU A 8 -26.17 3.57 20.15
C GLU A 8 -26.21 5.09 20.03
N ALA A 9 -26.51 5.82 21.12
CA ALA A 9 -26.42 7.27 21.15
C ALA A 9 -24.98 7.76 20.88
N LEU A 10 -23.97 7.13 21.48
CA LEU A 10 -22.55 7.47 21.29
C LEU A 10 -22.01 7.18 19.88
N ARG A 11 -22.70 6.39 19.05
CA ARG A 11 -22.35 6.23 17.63
C ARG A 11 -22.53 7.50 16.80
N HIS A 12 -23.25 8.48 17.31
CA HIS A 12 -23.37 9.80 16.67
C HIS A 12 -22.13 10.69 16.93
N VAL A 13 -21.29 10.34 17.91
CA VAL A 13 -20.05 11.06 18.22
C VAL A 13 -18.93 10.54 17.33
N ARG A 14 -18.43 11.37 16.45
CA ARG A 14 -17.36 11.01 15.52
C ARG A 14 -15.99 11.36 16.09
N TYR A 15 -15.00 10.49 15.81
CA TYR A 15 -13.62 10.85 16.15
C TYR A 15 -13.16 12.01 15.25
N PRO A 16 -12.61 13.11 15.79
CA PRO A 16 -12.19 14.26 15.01
C PRO A 16 -11.27 13.90 13.87
N GLY A 17 -11.63 14.29 12.64
CA GLY A 17 -10.89 13.93 11.42
C GLY A 17 -11.24 12.57 10.82
N PHE A 18 -12.23 11.83 11.37
CA PHE A 18 -12.68 10.54 10.87
C PHE A 18 -14.19 10.52 10.62
N SER A 19 -14.60 9.67 9.67
CA SER A 19 -16.01 9.36 9.43
C SER A 19 -16.58 8.34 10.42
N ARG A 20 -15.71 7.67 11.19
CA ARG A 20 -16.07 6.58 12.11
C ARG A 20 -16.35 7.12 13.51
N ASP A 21 -17.36 6.54 14.19
CA ASP A 21 -17.75 6.90 15.55
C ASP A 21 -16.82 6.32 16.62
N ILE A 22 -16.87 6.91 17.83
CA ILE A 22 -16.01 6.52 18.96
C ILE A 22 -16.30 5.11 19.50
N VAL A 23 -17.51 4.58 19.30
CA VAL A 23 -17.89 3.21 19.72
C VAL A 23 -17.26 2.19 18.79
N SER A 24 -17.40 2.41 17.48
CA SER A 24 -16.77 1.57 16.43
C SER A 24 -15.24 1.61 16.46
N PHE A 25 -14.65 2.66 17.03
CA PHE A 25 -13.20 2.72 17.30
C PHE A 25 -12.80 1.98 18.59
N GLY A 26 -13.76 1.45 19.35
CA GLY A 26 -13.47 0.78 20.61
C GLY A 26 -12.93 1.70 21.71
N LEU A 27 -13.17 3.02 21.61
CA LEU A 27 -12.68 4.01 22.56
C LEU A 27 -13.52 4.05 23.84
N VAL A 28 -14.79 3.67 23.78
CA VAL A 28 -15.68 3.57 24.94
C VAL A 28 -15.38 2.29 25.69
N LYS A 29 -14.79 2.42 26.90
CA LYS A 29 -14.34 1.29 27.71
C LYS A 29 -15.37 0.84 28.76
N ASP A 30 -16.08 1.79 29.36
CA ASP A 30 -17.05 1.48 30.40
C ASP A 30 -18.22 2.48 30.37
N ILE A 31 -19.42 1.97 30.65
CA ILE A 31 -20.65 2.76 30.75
C ILE A 31 -21.39 2.32 32.00
N ARG A 32 -21.64 3.25 32.93
CA ARG A 32 -22.41 3.01 34.18
C ARG A 32 -23.49 4.05 34.31
N HIS A 33 -24.67 3.60 34.67
CA HIS A 33 -25.78 4.47 35.03
C HIS A 33 -26.31 4.09 36.42
N GLU A 34 -25.99 4.89 37.43
CA GLU A 34 -26.35 4.66 38.82
C GLU A 34 -26.84 5.94 39.44
N ASN A 35 -27.97 5.87 40.16
CA ASN A 35 -28.59 7.00 40.90
C ASN A 35 -28.82 8.26 40.04
N GLY A 36 -29.14 8.10 38.76
CA GLY A 36 -29.39 9.22 37.85
C GLY A 36 -28.09 9.84 37.27
N VAL A 37 -26.92 9.31 37.62
CA VAL A 37 -25.63 9.75 37.07
C VAL A 37 -25.16 8.75 35.99
N LEU A 38 -24.97 9.25 34.77
CA LEU A 38 -24.42 8.50 33.69
C LEU A 38 -22.89 8.73 33.58
N THR A 39 -22.09 7.71 33.85
CA THR A 39 -20.65 7.80 33.72
C THR A 39 -20.18 7.02 32.48
N VAL A 40 -19.45 7.68 31.58
CA VAL A 40 -18.86 7.07 30.38
C VAL A 40 -17.35 7.23 30.42
N LYS A 41 -16.62 6.12 30.39
CA LYS A 41 -15.16 6.11 30.28
C LYS A 41 -14.71 5.93 28.86
N ILE A 42 -13.88 6.87 28.38
CA ILE A 42 -13.34 6.89 27.02
C ILE A 42 -11.81 6.90 27.12
N GLU A 43 -11.16 6.03 26.38
CA GLU A 43 -9.70 5.95 26.30
C GLU A 43 -9.25 6.40 24.92
N ILE A 44 -8.40 7.42 24.85
CA ILE A 44 -7.96 8.04 23.58
C ILE A 44 -6.45 8.07 23.54
N ALA A 45 -5.84 7.58 22.45
CA ALA A 45 -4.43 7.73 22.17
C ALA A 45 -4.23 8.89 21.19
N THR A 46 -3.81 10.06 21.69
CA THR A 46 -3.58 11.24 20.85
C THR A 46 -2.51 12.15 21.43
N LYS A 47 -1.79 12.87 20.56
CA LYS A 47 -0.90 13.98 20.93
C LYS A 47 -1.54 15.35 20.71
N ASP A 48 -2.70 15.41 20.04
CA ASP A 48 -3.43 16.65 19.80
C ASP A 48 -4.38 16.95 20.96
N PRO A 49 -4.15 18.02 21.74
CA PRO A 49 -4.99 18.35 22.90
C PRO A 49 -6.41 18.75 22.53
N LYS A 50 -6.69 19.11 21.27
CA LYS A 50 -8.03 19.48 20.80
C LYS A 50 -8.95 18.29 20.62
N VAL A 51 -8.41 17.08 20.38
CA VAL A 51 -9.20 15.88 20.15
C VAL A 51 -10.01 15.47 21.38
N PRO A 52 -9.44 15.37 22.59
CA PRO A 52 -10.21 15.09 23.80
C PRO A 52 -11.28 16.12 24.09
N GLU A 53 -10.97 17.41 23.90
CA GLU A 53 -11.96 18.50 24.12
C GLU A 53 -13.17 18.41 23.18
N GLN A 54 -12.92 18.09 21.91
CA GLN A 54 -14.00 17.96 20.93
C GLN A 54 -14.88 16.74 21.25
N ILE A 55 -14.27 15.58 21.53
CA ILE A 55 -15.00 14.35 21.90
C ILE A 55 -15.82 14.59 23.18
N PHE A 56 -15.25 15.28 24.17
CA PHE A 56 -15.95 15.63 25.40
C PHE A 56 -17.22 16.44 25.11
N LYS A 57 -17.11 17.49 24.30
CA LYS A 57 -18.26 18.33 23.90
C LYS A 57 -19.33 17.59 23.13
N GLU A 58 -18.89 16.74 22.16
CA GLU A 58 -19.82 15.95 21.36
C GLU A 58 -20.52 14.87 22.17
N CYS A 59 -19.84 14.23 23.14
CA CYS A 59 -20.45 13.28 24.07
C CYS A 59 -21.53 13.95 24.93
N HIS A 60 -21.28 15.12 25.51
CA HIS A 60 -22.27 15.88 26.27
C HIS A 60 -23.45 16.27 25.39
N ALA A 61 -23.22 16.76 24.17
CA ALA A 61 -24.30 17.14 23.25
C ALA A 61 -25.27 15.99 22.92
N VAL A 62 -24.79 14.74 22.94
CA VAL A 62 -25.60 13.55 22.63
C VAL A 62 -26.20 12.93 23.89
N LEU A 63 -25.49 12.97 25.03
CA LEU A 63 -25.90 12.28 26.25
C LEU A 63 -26.75 13.14 27.18
N ASP A 64 -26.54 14.47 27.26
CA ASP A 64 -27.29 15.37 28.14
C ASP A 64 -28.80 15.42 27.81
N PRO A 65 -29.26 15.30 26.53
CA PRO A 65 -30.69 15.28 26.20
C PRO A 65 -31.39 13.95 26.48
N LEU A 66 -30.68 12.90 26.94
CA LEU A 66 -31.30 11.60 27.15
C LEU A 66 -32.28 11.61 28.33
N PRO A 67 -33.47 10.96 28.19
CA PRO A 67 -34.42 10.84 29.31
C PRO A 67 -33.79 9.99 30.43
N ASP A 68 -34.20 10.29 31.68
CA ASP A 68 -33.75 9.60 32.90
C ASP A 68 -32.25 9.80 33.28
N VAL A 69 -31.57 10.77 32.67
CA VAL A 69 -30.21 11.16 33.01
C VAL A 69 -30.25 12.48 33.79
N GLY A 70 -29.91 12.42 35.08
CA GLY A 70 -29.85 13.62 35.93
C GLY A 70 -28.54 14.40 35.75
N SER A 71 -27.43 13.68 35.49
CA SER A 71 -26.15 14.28 35.15
C SER A 71 -25.26 13.29 34.33
N VAL A 72 -24.45 13.83 33.42
CA VAL A 72 -23.51 13.09 32.63
C VAL A 72 -22.08 13.36 33.09
N LYS A 73 -21.28 12.31 33.29
CA LYS A 73 -19.88 12.39 33.62
C LYS A 73 -19.09 11.67 32.54
N VAL A 74 -18.38 12.41 31.69
CA VAL A 74 -17.47 11.83 30.67
C VAL A 74 -16.04 11.87 31.21
N GLU A 75 -15.45 10.70 31.42
CA GLU A 75 -14.06 10.56 31.83
C GLU A 75 -13.21 10.18 30.62
N ILE A 76 -12.34 11.08 30.20
CA ILE A 76 -11.44 10.85 29.06
C ILE A 76 -10.03 10.60 29.60
N GLU A 77 -9.56 9.39 29.42
CA GLU A 77 -8.16 9.01 29.71
C GLU A 77 -7.35 9.17 28.42
N VAL A 78 -6.45 10.15 28.42
CA VAL A 78 -5.53 10.38 27.32
C VAL A 78 -4.26 9.58 27.58
N LYS A 79 -4.04 8.53 26.82
CA LYS A 79 -2.77 7.81 26.80
C LYS A 79 -1.87 8.44 25.76
N GLU A 80 -0.62 8.72 26.11
CA GLU A 80 0.36 8.93 25.06
C GLU A 80 0.41 7.65 24.22
N PRO A 81 0.44 7.76 22.86
CA PRO A 81 0.57 6.59 22.03
C PRO A 81 1.88 5.90 22.43
N GLN A 82 1.77 4.89 23.29
CA GLN A 82 2.88 3.99 23.60
C GLN A 82 3.19 3.27 22.30
N GLY A 83 4.35 3.60 21.71
CA GLY A 83 4.96 2.71 20.73
C GLY A 83 5.04 1.33 21.39
N GLN A 84 4.36 0.34 20.83
CA GLN A 84 4.48 -1.03 21.27
C GLN A 84 5.96 -1.39 21.30
N GLN A 85 6.50 -1.54 22.50
CA GLN A 85 7.76 -2.23 22.72
C GLN A 85 7.53 -3.70 22.39
N GLY A 86 7.63 -4.01 21.09
CA GLY A 86 7.76 -5.38 20.60
C GLY A 86 9.21 -5.80 20.77
N SER A 87 9.43 -6.84 21.52
CA SER A 87 10.59 -7.72 21.69
C SER A 87 11.84 -7.40 20.85
N THR A 88 12.92 -7.21 21.61
CA THR A 88 14.33 -7.13 21.23
C THR A 88 14.73 -8.11 20.12
N GLY A 89 15.02 -7.55 18.96
CA GLY A 89 15.75 -8.16 17.85
C GLY A 89 16.31 -7.04 16.99
N GLY A 90 17.62 -6.80 17.11
CA GLY A 90 18.51 -6.00 16.28
C GLY A 90 17.92 -4.79 15.55
N GLY A 91 17.75 -3.67 16.25
CA GLY A 91 17.21 -2.44 15.65
C GLY A 91 18.26 -1.67 14.88
N ASP A 92 17.99 -1.44 13.60
CA ASP A 92 18.69 -0.48 12.75
C ASP A 92 18.35 0.96 13.19
N VAL A 93 19.34 1.85 13.21
CA VAL A 93 19.30 3.20 13.81
C VAL A 93 18.44 4.21 13.03
N THR A 94 17.68 3.78 12.01
CA THR A 94 16.99 4.67 11.05
C THR A 94 15.50 4.92 11.30
N GLY A 95 14.91 4.36 12.35
CA GLY A 95 13.48 4.57 12.67
C GLY A 95 12.47 3.91 11.70
N LYS A 96 12.94 3.19 10.68
CA LYS A 96 12.11 2.42 9.75
C LYS A 96 11.70 1.10 10.39
N SER A 97 10.41 0.72 10.27
CA SER A 97 9.92 -0.55 10.84
C SER A 97 10.00 -1.69 9.82
N SER A 98 10.39 -2.87 10.28
CA SER A 98 10.21 -4.10 9.52
C SER A 98 8.73 -4.53 9.54
N ILE A 99 8.30 -5.25 8.51
CA ILE A 99 6.99 -5.90 8.49
C ILE A 99 7.18 -7.32 9.00
N PRO A 100 6.46 -7.76 10.05
CA PRO A 100 6.62 -9.09 10.61
C PRO A 100 6.44 -10.20 9.56
N GLY A 101 7.35 -11.18 9.54
CA GLY A 101 7.31 -12.30 8.61
C GLY A 101 7.81 -11.99 7.19
N VAL A 102 8.05 -10.73 6.83
CA VAL A 102 8.52 -10.33 5.50
C VAL A 102 10.04 -10.19 5.52
N LYS A 103 10.74 -10.98 4.67
CA LYS A 103 12.20 -10.96 4.61
C LYS A 103 12.74 -9.79 3.80
N ARG A 104 12.11 -9.46 2.67
CA ARG A 104 12.55 -8.40 1.75
C ARG A 104 11.38 -7.59 1.24
N ILE A 105 11.56 -6.27 1.18
CA ILE A 105 10.57 -5.33 0.65
C ILE A 105 11.18 -4.64 -0.56
N ILE A 106 10.57 -4.82 -1.74
CA ILE A 106 10.99 -4.20 -2.99
C ILE A 106 9.89 -3.25 -3.45
N ALA A 107 10.22 -1.98 -3.63
CA ALA A 107 9.31 -1.00 -4.20
C ALA A 107 9.39 -0.98 -5.72
N VAL A 108 8.26 -0.78 -6.39
CA VAL A 108 8.17 -0.47 -7.82
C VAL A 108 7.63 0.94 -7.94
N ALA A 109 8.40 1.82 -8.56
CA ALA A 109 8.12 3.25 -8.64
C ALA A 109 8.23 3.78 -10.07
N SER A 110 7.62 4.92 -10.30
CA SER A 110 7.76 5.67 -11.55
C SER A 110 7.74 7.16 -11.29
N GLY A 111 8.44 7.94 -12.10
CA GLY A 111 8.44 9.39 -12.00
C GLY A 111 7.13 10.04 -12.47
N LYS A 112 6.34 9.35 -13.30
CA LYS A 112 5.03 9.82 -13.78
C LYS A 112 4.03 8.67 -13.96
N GLY A 113 2.75 8.99 -14.10
CA GLY A 113 1.70 8.04 -14.43
C GLY A 113 1.74 7.56 -15.88
N GLY A 114 1.11 6.41 -16.17
CA GLY A 114 0.93 5.89 -17.53
C GLY A 114 2.14 5.16 -18.14
N VAL A 115 3.22 4.91 -17.36
CA VAL A 115 4.39 4.15 -17.85
C VAL A 115 4.25 2.64 -17.65
N GLY A 116 3.14 2.14 -17.10
CA GLY A 116 2.90 0.72 -16.84
C GLY A 116 3.51 0.20 -15.54
N LYS A 117 3.73 1.06 -14.54
CA LYS A 117 4.30 0.73 -13.23
C LYS A 117 3.58 -0.45 -12.57
N SER A 118 2.25 -0.40 -12.44
CA SER A 118 1.45 -1.45 -11.80
C SER A 118 1.46 -2.75 -12.59
N THR A 119 1.48 -2.69 -13.93
CA THR A 119 1.68 -3.87 -14.79
C THR A 119 3.02 -4.53 -14.50
N VAL A 120 4.09 -3.73 -14.34
CA VAL A 120 5.42 -4.26 -13.99
C VAL A 120 5.40 -4.84 -12.59
N ALA A 121 4.81 -4.18 -11.60
CA ALA A 121 4.72 -4.66 -10.22
C ALA A 121 3.97 -6.00 -10.13
N ALA A 122 2.80 -6.11 -10.76
CA ALA A 122 1.99 -7.32 -10.79
C ALA A 122 2.71 -8.50 -11.43
N ASN A 123 3.27 -8.30 -12.62
CA ASN A 123 3.97 -9.37 -13.34
C ASN A 123 5.31 -9.75 -12.70
N LEU A 124 6.02 -8.82 -12.08
CA LEU A 124 7.21 -9.10 -11.28
C LEU A 124 6.88 -9.98 -10.07
N ALA A 125 5.79 -9.67 -9.34
CA ALA A 125 5.34 -10.49 -8.21
C ALA A 125 5.04 -11.94 -8.65
N VAL A 126 4.31 -12.10 -9.76
CA VAL A 126 4.04 -13.42 -10.36
C VAL A 126 5.33 -14.12 -10.76
N ALA A 127 6.26 -13.41 -11.43
CA ALA A 127 7.53 -14.01 -11.88
C ALA A 127 8.41 -14.47 -10.71
N LEU A 128 8.48 -13.71 -9.62
CA LEU A 128 9.17 -14.11 -8.38
C LEU A 128 8.54 -15.37 -7.76
N SER A 129 7.21 -15.44 -7.72
CA SER A 129 6.49 -16.62 -7.22
C SER A 129 6.79 -17.85 -8.09
N LYS A 130 6.82 -17.71 -9.42
CA LYS A 130 7.14 -18.82 -10.35
C LYS A 130 8.57 -19.38 -10.22
N ILE A 131 9.50 -18.58 -9.72
CA ILE A 131 10.86 -19.07 -9.38
C ILE A 131 10.97 -19.57 -7.94
N GLY A 132 9.84 -19.83 -7.27
CA GLY A 132 9.74 -20.52 -5.99
C GLY A 132 9.79 -19.62 -4.75
N ALA A 133 9.66 -18.30 -4.88
CA ALA A 133 9.58 -17.39 -3.75
C ALA A 133 8.13 -17.29 -3.22
N LYS A 134 7.96 -17.08 -1.91
CA LYS A 134 6.71 -16.66 -1.30
C LYS A 134 6.57 -15.15 -1.44
N VAL A 135 5.56 -14.68 -2.16
CA VAL A 135 5.46 -13.27 -2.54
C VAL A 135 4.13 -12.65 -2.14
N GLY A 136 4.19 -11.43 -1.61
CA GLY A 136 3.06 -10.53 -1.45
C GLY A 136 3.15 -9.34 -2.41
N LEU A 137 2.00 -8.79 -2.79
CA LEU A 137 1.89 -7.56 -3.56
C LEU A 137 0.95 -6.60 -2.85
N CYS A 138 1.45 -5.43 -2.48
CA CYS A 138 0.68 -4.34 -1.88
C CYS A 138 0.55 -3.19 -2.87
N ASP A 139 -0.68 -2.91 -3.30
CA ASP A 139 -1.01 -1.73 -4.11
C ASP A 139 -1.15 -0.52 -3.18
N CYS A 140 -0.21 0.38 -3.27
CA CYS A 140 -0.15 1.60 -2.48
C CYS A 140 -0.74 2.82 -3.21
N ASP A 141 -1.25 2.64 -4.45
CA ASP A 141 -1.92 3.70 -5.21
C ASP A 141 -3.40 3.77 -4.85
N LEU A 142 -3.70 4.54 -3.82
CA LEU A 142 -5.06 4.71 -3.29
C LEU A 142 -6.00 5.43 -4.25
N TYR A 143 -5.47 6.21 -5.19
CA TYR A 143 -6.27 7.00 -6.13
C TYR A 143 -6.62 6.26 -7.41
N GLY A 144 -5.80 5.29 -7.79
CA GLY A 144 -5.98 4.49 -8.98
C GLY A 144 -5.62 3.03 -8.76
N PRO A 145 -6.25 2.35 -7.76
CA PRO A 145 -5.91 0.98 -7.43
C PRO A 145 -6.20 0.06 -8.61
N SER A 146 -5.24 -0.75 -9.01
CA SER A 146 -5.31 -1.58 -10.21
C SER A 146 -5.10 -3.07 -9.97
N VAL A 147 -4.54 -3.44 -8.81
CA VAL A 147 -4.18 -4.83 -8.51
C VAL A 147 -5.41 -5.74 -8.47
N ALA A 148 -6.54 -5.30 -7.90
CA ALA A 148 -7.77 -6.09 -7.88
C ALA A 148 -8.22 -6.50 -9.29
N GLN A 149 -8.24 -5.54 -10.23
CA GLN A 149 -8.57 -5.78 -11.63
C GLN A 149 -7.54 -6.69 -12.31
N MET A 150 -6.25 -6.43 -12.13
CA MET A 150 -5.19 -7.20 -12.78
C MET A 150 -5.12 -8.66 -12.36
N PHE A 151 -5.65 -8.99 -11.19
CA PHE A 151 -5.73 -10.36 -10.67
C PHE A 151 -7.15 -10.95 -10.73
N GLY A 152 -8.12 -10.23 -11.26
CA GLY A 152 -9.50 -10.68 -11.43
C GLY A 152 -10.20 -11.02 -10.12
N SER A 153 -9.76 -10.42 -9.01
CA SER A 153 -10.32 -10.68 -7.70
C SER A 153 -11.25 -9.55 -7.28
N HIS A 154 -12.47 -9.92 -6.90
CA HIS A 154 -13.50 -9.03 -6.35
C HIS A 154 -13.84 -9.39 -4.90
N GLU A 155 -13.04 -10.26 -4.29
CA GLU A 155 -13.23 -10.65 -2.90
C GLU A 155 -12.90 -9.48 -1.96
N ARG A 156 -13.62 -9.39 -0.83
CA ARG A 156 -13.33 -8.40 0.21
C ARG A 156 -12.45 -9.03 1.30
N PRO A 157 -11.34 -8.39 1.67
CA PRO A 157 -10.54 -8.84 2.78
C PRO A 157 -11.35 -8.88 4.08
N MET A 158 -11.15 -9.92 4.86
CA MET A 158 -11.72 -10.06 6.21
C MET A 158 -10.68 -9.69 7.26
N ALA A 159 -11.14 -9.37 8.47
CA ALA A 159 -10.26 -9.22 9.62
C ALA A 159 -10.21 -10.55 10.41
N ASN A 160 -9.02 -10.89 10.94
CA ASN A 160 -8.87 -12.00 11.87
C ASN A 160 -9.27 -11.58 13.31
N ALA A 161 -9.16 -12.50 14.26
CA ALA A 161 -9.50 -12.26 15.67
C ALA A 161 -8.62 -11.19 16.35
N ASN A 162 -7.49 -10.81 15.75
CA ASN A 162 -6.56 -9.80 16.23
C ASN A 162 -6.74 -8.43 15.55
N ASP A 163 -7.84 -8.24 14.80
CA ASP A 163 -8.10 -7.05 13.96
C ASP A 163 -7.06 -6.83 12.85
N GLU A 164 -6.33 -7.88 12.44
CA GLU A 164 -5.44 -7.83 11.28
C GLU A 164 -6.20 -8.17 10.00
N ILE A 165 -5.86 -7.54 8.91
CA ILE A 165 -6.48 -7.75 7.60
C ILE A 165 -5.88 -9.00 6.97
N ILE A 166 -6.72 -9.99 6.65
CA ILE A 166 -6.32 -11.18 5.91
C ILE A 166 -6.18 -10.79 4.43
N PRO A 167 -4.98 -10.90 3.81
CA PRO A 167 -4.80 -10.56 2.40
C PRO A 167 -5.57 -11.53 1.49
N ILE A 168 -5.97 -11.05 0.32
CA ILE A 168 -6.57 -11.89 -0.72
C ILE A 168 -5.49 -12.80 -1.32
N GLU A 169 -5.83 -14.04 -1.63
CA GLU A 169 -4.92 -14.97 -2.29
C GLU A 169 -5.32 -15.19 -3.76
N ALA A 170 -4.39 -14.93 -4.68
CA ALA A 170 -4.56 -15.27 -6.09
C ALA A 170 -3.23 -15.69 -6.71
N TYR A 171 -3.26 -16.73 -7.53
CA TYR A 171 -2.09 -17.29 -8.24
C TYR A 171 -0.88 -17.58 -7.33
N GLY A 172 -1.13 -17.96 -6.08
CA GLY A 172 -0.08 -18.24 -5.09
C GLY A 172 0.59 -16.97 -4.49
N LEU A 173 -0.02 -15.81 -4.66
CA LEU A 173 0.41 -14.54 -4.08
C LEU A 173 -0.57 -14.07 -3.02
N LYS A 174 -0.06 -13.35 -2.01
CA LYS A 174 -0.88 -12.56 -1.10
C LYS A 174 -1.03 -11.14 -1.62
N LEU A 175 -2.26 -10.68 -1.77
CA LEU A 175 -2.60 -9.41 -2.41
C LEU A 175 -3.30 -8.48 -1.43
N MET A 176 -2.92 -7.21 -1.42
CA MET A 176 -3.65 -6.16 -0.73
C MET A 176 -3.72 -4.89 -1.59
N SER A 177 -4.93 -4.33 -1.70
CA SER A 177 -5.20 -3.12 -2.47
C SER A 177 -6.44 -2.41 -1.89
N MET A 178 -6.48 -1.08 -2.03
CA MET A 178 -7.73 -0.34 -1.81
C MET A 178 -8.85 -0.80 -2.73
N GLY A 179 -8.51 -1.29 -3.92
CA GLY A 179 -9.50 -1.80 -4.87
C GLY A 179 -10.39 -2.93 -4.31
N PHE A 180 -9.90 -3.68 -3.31
CA PHE A 180 -10.70 -4.72 -2.62
C PHE A 180 -11.68 -4.15 -1.58
N LEU A 181 -11.47 -2.92 -1.12
CA LEU A 181 -12.26 -2.28 -0.06
C LEU A 181 -13.28 -1.27 -0.60
N LEU A 182 -13.11 -0.84 -1.83
CA LEU A 182 -13.96 0.13 -2.49
C LEU A 182 -15.16 -0.55 -3.15
N GLU A 183 -16.30 0.12 -3.12
CA GLU A 183 -17.43 -0.27 -3.96
C GLU A 183 -17.20 0.24 -5.38
N ASP A 184 -17.47 -0.61 -6.37
CA ASP A 184 -17.40 -0.24 -7.79
C ASP A 184 -18.14 1.07 -8.04
N ARG A 185 -17.43 2.10 -8.51
CA ARG A 185 -17.91 3.45 -8.88
C ARG A 185 -17.94 4.53 -7.79
N SER A 186 -17.50 4.27 -6.56
CA SER A 186 -17.38 5.35 -5.59
C SER A 186 -16.07 6.10 -5.79
N PRO A 187 -16.09 7.42 -6.10
CA PRO A 187 -14.85 8.18 -6.17
C PRO A 187 -14.20 8.23 -4.80
N VAL A 188 -12.95 7.82 -4.72
CA VAL A 188 -12.17 7.89 -3.47
C VAL A 188 -11.75 9.34 -3.26
N ILE A 189 -12.53 10.07 -2.48
CA ILE A 189 -12.15 11.42 -2.05
C ILE A 189 -11.33 11.30 -0.76
N VAL A 190 -10.08 10.88 -0.90
CA VAL A 190 -9.13 10.81 0.22
C VAL A 190 -8.15 11.97 0.12
N ARG A 191 -8.06 12.78 1.17
CA ARG A 191 -7.04 13.84 1.24
C ARG A 191 -5.67 13.22 1.52
N GLY A 192 -4.58 13.85 1.02
CA GLY A 192 -3.21 13.32 1.13
C GLY A 192 -2.82 12.73 2.49
N PRO A 193 -3.08 13.40 3.65
CA PRO A 193 -2.77 12.84 4.97
C PRO A 193 -3.52 11.54 5.30
N MET A 194 -4.74 11.38 4.80
CA MET A 194 -5.50 10.15 4.97
C MET A 194 -4.97 9.02 4.07
N ALA A 195 -4.57 9.33 2.84
CA ALA A 195 -3.96 8.37 1.94
C ALA A 195 -2.69 7.77 2.56
N THR A 196 -1.82 8.62 3.09
CA THR A 196 -0.62 8.21 3.83
C THR A 196 -0.95 7.27 4.98
N ARG A 197 -1.98 7.58 5.77
CA ARG A 197 -2.39 6.76 6.90
C ARG A 197 -2.92 5.40 6.47
N TYR A 198 -3.77 5.33 5.44
CA TYR A 198 -4.28 4.05 4.92
C TYR A 198 -3.15 3.17 4.39
N THR A 199 -2.18 3.76 3.68
CA THR A 199 -1.02 3.01 3.21
C THR A 199 -0.20 2.45 4.38
N GLN A 200 0.03 3.25 5.43
CA GLN A 200 0.70 2.77 6.64
C GLN A 200 -0.08 1.64 7.32
N GLN A 201 -1.41 1.74 7.35
CA GLN A 201 -2.29 0.71 7.88
C GLN A 201 -2.17 -0.60 7.09
N PHE A 202 -2.18 -0.55 5.77
CA PHE A 202 -2.00 -1.72 4.92
C PHE A 202 -0.64 -2.39 5.10
N LEU A 203 0.39 -1.61 5.29
CA LEU A 203 1.72 -2.17 5.53
C LEU A 203 1.89 -2.82 6.91
N ARG A 204 1.12 -2.39 7.92
CA ARG A 204 1.28 -2.82 9.31
C ARG A 204 0.17 -3.73 9.84
N GLN A 205 -1.05 -3.62 9.30
CA GLN A 205 -2.22 -4.36 9.79
C GLN A 205 -2.65 -5.51 8.89
N VAL A 206 -1.92 -5.75 7.80
CA VAL A 206 -2.15 -6.94 6.97
C VAL A 206 -1.33 -8.10 7.51
N GLU A 207 -1.97 -9.25 7.68
CA GLU A 207 -1.34 -10.51 8.08
C GLU A 207 -0.56 -11.10 6.89
N TRP A 208 0.60 -10.51 6.59
CA TRP A 208 1.44 -10.97 5.48
C TRP A 208 1.99 -12.38 5.70
N GLY A 209 2.23 -12.76 6.97
CA GLY A 209 2.86 -14.04 7.33
C GLY A 209 4.28 -14.16 6.76
N ASP A 210 4.72 -15.40 6.54
CA ASP A 210 6.08 -15.66 6.04
C ASP A 210 6.18 -15.41 4.54
N LEU A 211 6.77 -14.28 4.16
CA LEU A 211 7.07 -13.92 2.78
C LEU A 211 8.58 -13.78 2.55
N ASP A 212 9.03 -14.26 1.38
CA ASP A 212 10.38 -13.97 0.89
C ASP A 212 10.47 -12.54 0.36
N TYR A 213 9.43 -12.09 -0.36
CA TYR A 213 9.35 -10.74 -0.92
C TYR A 213 7.96 -10.13 -0.73
N LEU A 214 7.92 -8.85 -0.36
CA LEU A 214 6.74 -8.01 -0.48
C LEU A 214 7.03 -6.94 -1.54
N ILE A 215 6.27 -6.95 -2.61
CA ILE A 215 6.34 -5.95 -3.67
C ILE A 215 5.38 -4.82 -3.33
N LEU A 216 5.90 -3.59 -3.30
CA LEU A 216 5.08 -2.39 -3.11
C LEU A 216 4.90 -1.69 -4.46
N ASP A 217 3.68 -1.68 -4.98
CA ASP A 217 3.32 -0.86 -6.13
C ASP A 217 3.04 0.56 -5.65
N LEU A 218 4.04 1.47 -5.77
CA LEU A 218 3.94 2.82 -5.24
C LEU A 218 3.04 3.70 -6.10
N PRO A 219 2.40 4.75 -5.56
CA PRO A 219 1.69 5.72 -6.39
C PRO A 219 2.63 6.40 -7.39
N PRO A 220 2.13 6.90 -8.54
CA PRO A 220 2.99 7.55 -9.54
C PRO A 220 3.52 8.92 -9.07
N GLY A 221 4.64 9.35 -9.64
CA GLY A 221 5.24 10.66 -9.37
C GLY A 221 6.36 10.61 -8.33
N THR A 222 6.69 11.76 -7.74
CA THR A 222 7.75 11.95 -6.73
C THR A 222 7.23 12.72 -5.51
N GLY A 223 5.96 12.49 -5.17
CA GLY A 223 5.26 13.23 -4.13
C GLY A 223 5.46 12.67 -2.71
N ASP A 224 4.87 13.37 -1.75
CA ASP A 224 4.99 13.09 -0.31
C ASP A 224 4.54 11.69 0.09
N ILE A 225 3.57 11.10 -0.62
CA ILE A 225 3.05 9.77 -0.31
C ILE A 225 4.13 8.70 -0.52
N GLN A 226 4.84 8.73 -1.66
CA GLN A 226 5.95 7.81 -1.91
C GLN A 226 7.04 7.94 -0.83
N LEU A 227 7.44 9.18 -0.52
CA LEU A 227 8.43 9.46 0.51
C LEU A 227 8.00 8.90 1.86
N THR A 228 6.75 9.11 2.25
CA THR A 228 6.24 8.61 3.52
C THR A 228 6.23 7.08 3.59
N ILE A 229 5.86 6.39 2.50
CA ILE A 229 5.88 4.92 2.46
C ILE A 229 7.31 4.41 2.72
N VAL A 230 8.30 4.89 1.97
CA VAL A 230 9.69 4.42 2.08
C VAL A 230 10.41 4.90 3.33
N GLN A 231 9.86 5.87 4.04
CA GLN A 231 10.31 6.27 5.38
C GLN A 231 9.64 5.48 6.50
N THR A 232 8.47 4.89 6.23
CA THR A 232 7.70 4.11 7.22
C THR A 232 8.20 2.68 7.34
N VAL A 233 8.56 2.05 6.22
CA VAL A 233 9.04 0.66 6.18
C VAL A 233 10.47 0.59 5.67
N ALA A 234 11.19 -0.46 6.10
CA ALA A 234 12.56 -0.73 5.67
C ALA A 234 12.56 -1.35 4.26
N VAL A 235 12.51 -0.50 3.21
CA VAL A 235 12.56 -0.94 1.81
C VAL A 235 14.00 -1.33 1.46
N ASP A 236 14.20 -2.57 0.98
CA ASP A 236 15.52 -3.09 0.59
C ASP A 236 16.02 -2.50 -0.74
N GLY A 237 15.11 -2.00 -1.58
CA GLY A 237 15.45 -1.28 -2.79
C GLY A 237 14.25 -0.99 -3.69
N VAL A 238 14.47 -0.21 -4.73
CA VAL A 238 13.43 0.22 -5.66
C VAL A 238 13.77 -0.12 -7.11
N VAL A 239 12.79 -0.60 -7.84
CA VAL A 239 12.80 -0.75 -9.30
C VAL A 239 12.10 0.46 -9.90
N ILE A 240 12.78 1.20 -10.78
CA ILE A 240 12.23 2.37 -11.46
C ILE A 240 11.70 1.96 -12.83
N VAL A 241 10.42 2.24 -13.09
CA VAL A 241 9.78 1.98 -14.38
C VAL A 241 9.66 3.29 -15.17
N THR A 242 10.09 3.25 -16.42
CA THR A 242 10.00 4.36 -17.37
C THR A 242 9.63 3.88 -18.77
N THR A 243 9.41 4.81 -19.68
CA THR A 243 9.27 4.57 -21.13
C THR A 243 10.37 5.32 -21.88
N PRO A 244 10.67 5.01 -23.17
CA PRO A 244 11.82 5.60 -23.88
C PRO A 244 11.78 7.12 -24.09
N GLN A 245 10.61 7.75 -23.99
CA GLN A 245 10.41 9.16 -24.28
C GLN A 245 11.05 10.08 -23.24
N GLU A 246 11.68 11.16 -23.69
CA GLU A 246 12.45 12.09 -22.83
C GLU A 246 11.65 12.62 -21.63
N MET A 247 10.37 12.93 -21.81
CA MET A 247 9.51 13.38 -20.71
C MET A 247 9.38 12.36 -19.59
N ALA A 248 9.40 11.06 -19.90
CA ALA A 248 9.38 10.00 -18.88
C ALA A 248 10.75 9.83 -18.23
N LEU A 249 11.83 9.99 -19.00
CA LEU A 249 13.20 9.89 -18.49
C LEU A 249 13.54 11.03 -17.53
N ILE A 250 13.11 12.27 -17.83
CA ILE A 250 13.26 13.41 -16.91
C ILE A 250 12.62 13.10 -15.55
N ASP A 251 11.42 12.53 -15.54
CA ASP A 251 10.73 12.20 -14.30
C ASP A 251 11.34 10.97 -13.61
N ALA A 252 11.87 10.00 -14.35
CA ALA A 252 12.64 8.89 -13.80
C ALA A 252 13.91 9.38 -13.07
N ARG A 253 14.64 10.38 -13.61
CA ARG A 253 15.79 11.05 -12.95
C ARG A 253 15.39 11.65 -11.61
N LYS A 254 14.23 12.33 -11.57
CA LYS A 254 13.71 12.90 -10.31
C LYS A 254 13.41 11.81 -9.29
N ALA A 255 12.79 10.69 -9.72
CA ALA A 255 12.50 9.56 -8.85
C ALA A 255 13.79 8.93 -8.29
N VAL A 256 14.77 8.65 -9.13
CA VAL A 256 16.09 8.16 -8.69
C VAL A 256 16.73 9.10 -7.67
N SER A 257 16.75 10.42 -7.95
CA SER A 257 17.29 11.42 -7.03
C SER A 257 16.55 11.47 -5.71
N MET A 258 15.22 11.29 -5.71
CA MET A 258 14.39 11.25 -4.52
C MET A 258 14.75 10.04 -3.64
N PHE A 259 14.80 8.83 -4.22
CA PHE A 259 15.13 7.61 -3.48
C PHE A 259 16.55 7.63 -2.94
N ALA A 260 17.52 8.19 -3.69
CA ALA A 260 18.88 8.39 -3.21
C ALA A 260 18.94 9.27 -1.96
N LYS A 261 18.15 10.37 -1.92
CA LYS A 261 18.08 11.28 -0.74
C LYS A 261 17.54 10.62 0.52
N VAL A 262 16.71 9.58 0.39
CA VAL A 262 16.16 8.83 1.53
C VAL A 262 16.88 7.51 1.77
N ASN A 263 18.06 7.33 1.16
CA ASN A 263 18.92 6.16 1.29
C ASN A 263 18.21 4.82 0.95
N VAL A 264 17.40 4.82 -0.12
CA VAL A 264 16.82 3.60 -0.68
C VAL A 264 17.61 3.22 -1.92
N PRO A 265 18.21 2.02 -1.97
CA PRO A 265 19.00 1.56 -3.10
C PRO A 265 18.18 1.45 -4.39
N ILE A 266 18.73 1.87 -5.53
CA ILE A 266 18.11 1.66 -6.84
C ILE A 266 18.56 0.28 -7.36
N LEU A 267 17.63 -0.67 -7.43
CA LEU A 267 17.91 -2.03 -7.90
C LEU A 267 18.08 -2.09 -9.42
N GLY A 268 17.45 -1.20 -10.12
CA GLY A 268 17.59 -1.03 -11.56
C GLY A 268 16.43 -0.30 -12.20
N LEU A 269 16.55 -0.13 -13.50
CA LEU A 269 15.57 0.53 -14.36
C LEU A 269 14.92 -0.50 -15.27
N VAL A 270 13.61 -0.41 -15.46
CA VAL A 270 12.83 -1.17 -16.44
C VAL A 270 12.33 -0.18 -17.49
N GLU A 271 12.76 -0.35 -18.75
CA GLU A 271 12.21 0.39 -19.87
C GLU A 271 11.00 -0.35 -20.43
N ASN A 272 9.82 0.10 -20.05
CA ASN A 272 8.56 -0.45 -20.54
C ASN A 272 8.14 0.24 -21.84
N MET A 273 7.33 -0.43 -22.67
CA MET A 273 6.86 0.06 -23.96
C MET A 273 8.02 0.43 -24.91
N ALA A 274 9.10 -0.35 -24.86
CA ALA A 274 10.35 -0.06 -25.56
C ALA A 274 10.17 -0.09 -27.10
N TRP A 275 9.37 -0.99 -27.64
CA TRP A 275 8.98 -1.09 -29.04
C TRP A 275 7.66 -1.85 -29.17
N PHE A 276 7.05 -1.76 -30.32
CA PHE A 276 6.00 -2.66 -30.80
C PHE A 276 6.56 -3.51 -31.93
N GLU A 277 6.35 -4.83 -31.89
CA GLU A 277 6.73 -5.74 -32.97
C GLU A 277 5.48 -6.23 -33.68
N CYS A 278 5.36 -5.97 -34.99
CA CYS A 278 4.21 -6.41 -35.77
C CYS A 278 4.39 -7.89 -36.21
N ASP A 279 3.32 -8.48 -36.79
CA ASP A 279 3.26 -9.87 -37.23
C ASP A 279 4.33 -10.23 -38.30
N HIS A 280 4.91 -9.22 -38.95
CA HIS A 280 6.02 -9.43 -39.90
C HIS A 280 7.41 -9.30 -39.29
N GLY A 281 7.52 -9.21 -37.94
CA GLY A 281 8.77 -9.12 -37.21
C GLY A 281 9.45 -7.73 -37.29
N GLN A 282 8.74 -6.71 -37.81
CA GLN A 282 9.27 -5.35 -37.84
C GLN A 282 8.98 -4.64 -36.52
N ARG A 283 10.01 -3.97 -35.96
CA ARG A 283 9.91 -3.18 -34.72
C ARG A 283 9.64 -1.73 -35.02
N TYR A 284 8.69 -1.16 -34.28
CA TYR A 284 8.32 0.24 -34.28
C TYR A 284 8.58 0.85 -32.92
N TYR A 285 9.42 1.87 -32.87
CA TYR A 285 9.79 2.56 -31.63
C TYR A 285 8.85 3.76 -31.37
N LEU A 286 7.60 3.45 -31.00
CA LEU A 286 6.52 4.43 -30.89
C LEU A 286 6.80 5.55 -29.89
N PHE A 287 7.62 5.27 -28.87
CA PHE A 287 8.02 6.22 -27.83
C PHE A 287 9.50 6.63 -27.92
N GLY A 288 10.18 6.32 -29.02
CA GLY A 288 11.62 6.51 -29.18
C GLY A 288 12.42 5.26 -28.90
N GLU A 289 13.69 5.25 -29.27
CA GLU A 289 14.59 4.10 -29.20
C GLU A 289 15.69 4.29 -28.14
N GLY A 290 15.86 3.28 -27.25
CA GLY A 290 17.00 3.15 -26.35
C GLY A 290 17.09 4.27 -25.30
N GLY A 291 16.00 4.97 -25.00
CA GLY A 291 15.98 6.03 -23.99
C GLY A 291 16.38 5.52 -22.61
N GLY A 292 15.76 4.41 -22.18
CA GLY A 292 16.07 3.79 -20.89
C GLY A 292 17.47 3.20 -20.82
N VAL A 293 18.00 2.68 -21.94
CA VAL A 293 19.40 2.20 -22.00
C VAL A 293 20.38 3.34 -21.71
N ARG A 294 20.23 4.46 -22.40
CA ARG A 294 21.06 5.66 -22.18
C ARG A 294 20.90 6.20 -20.77
N GLU A 295 19.67 6.21 -20.28
CA GLU A 295 19.37 6.73 -18.95
C GLU A 295 19.98 5.86 -17.84
N ALA A 296 19.87 4.53 -17.95
CA ALA A 296 20.48 3.60 -17.00
C ALA A 296 22.01 3.80 -16.93
N ALA A 297 22.65 3.97 -18.08
CA ALA A 297 24.08 4.27 -18.15
C ALA A 297 24.42 5.63 -17.51
N THR A 298 23.63 6.68 -17.77
CA THR A 298 23.84 8.02 -17.22
C THR A 298 23.70 8.04 -15.69
N LEU A 299 22.71 7.30 -15.18
CA LEU A 299 22.42 7.20 -13.75
C LEU A 299 23.32 6.17 -13.04
N ASN A 300 24.14 5.45 -13.78
CA ASN A 300 24.95 4.32 -13.28
C ASN A 300 24.12 3.30 -12.49
N VAL A 301 22.93 2.94 -13.03
CA VAL A 301 22.04 1.93 -12.49
C VAL A 301 21.86 0.81 -13.52
N PRO A 302 21.60 -0.45 -13.11
CA PRO A 302 21.37 -1.52 -14.06
C PRO A 302 20.08 -1.29 -14.87
N LEU A 303 20.13 -1.60 -16.18
CA LEU A 303 18.93 -1.84 -16.96
C LEU A 303 18.50 -3.30 -16.72
N LEU A 304 17.36 -3.52 -16.08
CA LEU A 304 16.87 -4.87 -15.74
C LEU A 304 16.24 -5.55 -16.95
N ALA A 305 15.46 -4.81 -17.72
CA ALA A 305 14.87 -5.29 -18.98
C ALA A 305 14.31 -4.12 -19.82
N GLN A 306 14.13 -4.41 -21.11
CA GLN A 306 13.29 -3.66 -22.02
C GLN A 306 12.07 -4.52 -22.33
N ILE A 307 10.85 -4.00 -22.10
CA ILE A 307 9.59 -4.70 -22.28
C ILE A 307 8.87 -4.09 -23.48
N PRO A 308 8.50 -4.88 -24.51
CA PRO A 308 7.77 -4.37 -25.66
C PRO A 308 6.32 -3.98 -25.32
N ILE A 309 5.71 -3.20 -26.19
CA ILE A 309 4.25 -3.04 -26.24
C ILE A 309 3.69 -4.35 -26.79
N ASP A 310 2.85 -4.99 -26.01
CA ASP A 310 2.28 -6.28 -26.33
C ASP A 310 0.75 -6.28 -26.06
N PRO A 311 -0.09 -6.49 -27.10
CA PRO A 311 -1.54 -6.53 -26.95
C PRO A 311 -2.02 -7.60 -25.98
N GLN A 312 -1.37 -8.78 -25.94
CA GLN A 312 -1.75 -9.88 -25.07
C GLN A 312 -1.50 -9.53 -23.60
N THR A 313 -0.45 -8.78 -23.29
CA THR A 313 -0.19 -8.27 -21.93
C THR A 313 -1.33 -7.41 -21.44
N ARG A 314 -1.85 -6.50 -22.29
CA ARG A 314 -3.00 -5.65 -21.97
C ARG A 314 -4.27 -6.49 -21.80
N GLU A 315 -4.59 -7.36 -22.75
CA GLU A 315 -5.80 -8.21 -22.70
C GLU A 315 -5.84 -9.10 -21.47
N ARG A 316 -4.72 -9.69 -21.13
CA ARG A 316 -4.61 -10.53 -19.94
C ARG A 316 -4.69 -9.72 -18.65
N GLY A 317 -4.14 -8.52 -18.61
CA GLY A 317 -4.31 -7.60 -17.48
C GLY A 317 -5.77 -7.22 -17.26
N ASP A 318 -6.50 -6.92 -18.35
CA ASP A 318 -7.94 -6.63 -18.30
C ASP A 318 -8.77 -7.86 -17.88
N ALA A 319 -8.33 -9.06 -18.27
CA ALA A 319 -8.98 -10.33 -17.92
C ALA A 319 -8.59 -10.87 -16.53
N GLY A 320 -7.76 -10.16 -15.76
CA GLY A 320 -7.32 -10.58 -14.43
C GLY A 320 -6.33 -11.75 -14.41
N THR A 321 -5.60 -11.98 -15.51
CA THR A 321 -4.65 -13.08 -15.67
C THR A 321 -3.27 -12.56 -16.12
N PRO A 322 -2.41 -12.03 -15.24
CA PRO A 322 -1.13 -11.42 -15.59
C PRO A 322 -0.31 -12.24 -16.59
N VAL A 323 0.36 -11.59 -17.55
CA VAL A 323 1.09 -12.27 -18.63
C VAL A 323 2.23 -13.14 -18.11
N ALA A 324 2.84 -12.80 -16.98
CA ALA A 324 3.87 -13.61 -16.34
C ALA A 324 3.38 -15.00 -15.87
N LEU A 325 2.07 -15.28 -15.88
CA LEU A 325 1.51 -16.63 -15.68
C LEU A 325 1.81 -17.56 -16.87
N ILE A 326 2.03 -17.02 -18.06
CA ILE A 326 2.47 -17.81 -19.22
C ILE A 326 3.89 -18.33 -18.97
N PRO A 327 4.24 -19.57 -19.40
CA PRO A 327 5.63 -20.03 -19.37
C PRO A 327 6.55 -19.07 -20.13
N ALA A 328 7.72 -18.75 -19.57
CA ALA A 328 8.68 -17.82 -20.20
C ALA A 328 9.15 -18.28 -21.58
N ALA A 329 9.19 -19.60 -21.83
CA ALA A 329 9.54 -20.15 -23.14
C ALA A 329 8.49 -19.88 -24.24
N GLU A 330 7.26 -19.54 -23.85
CA GLU A 330 6.12 -19.37 -24.75
C GLU A 330 5.79 -17.90 -25.04
N HIS A 331 6.31 -16.97 -24.22
CA HIS A 331 5.95 -15.55 -24.37
C HIS A 331 7.13 -14.61 -24.02
N PRO A 332 7.52 -13.70 -24.93
CA PRO A 332 8.70 -12.85 -24.76
C PRO A 332 8.57 -11.89 -23.56
N VAL A 333 7.37 -11.36 -23.29
CA VAL A 333 7.14 -10.49 -22.13
C VAL A 333 7.22 -11.26 -20.83
N ALA A 334 6.68 -12.50 -20.77
CA ALA A 334 6.82 -13.37 -19.61
C ALA A 334 8.31 -13.72 -19.34
N ALA A 335 9.09 -13.95 -20.41
CA ALA A 335 10.53 -14.16 -20.31
C ALA A 335 11.26 -12.93 -19.73
N ALA A 336 10.89 -11.72 -20.17
CA ALA A 336 11.45 -10.48 -19.65
C ALA A 336 11.17 -10.32 -18.14
N PHE A 337 9.96 -10.62 -17.68
CA PHE A 337 9.63 -10.58 -16.26
C PHE A 337 10.39 -11.66 -15.46
N GLN A 338 10.57 -12.85 -16.00
CA GLN A 338 11.39 -13.88 -15.37
C GLN A 338 12.86 -13.45 -15.25
N GLN A 339 13.40 -12.78 -16.25
CA GLN A 339 14.76 -12.21 -16.21
C GLN A 339 14.88 -11.14 -15.11
N ILE A 340 13.90 -10.22 -15.00
CA ILE A 340 13.88 -9.21 -13.95
C ILE A 340 13.83 -9.89 -12.56
N ALA A 341 12.97 -10.89 -12.38
CA ALA A 341 12.84 -11.62 -11.12
C ALA A 341 14.15 -12.33 -10.72
N ALA A 342 14.82 -12.98 -11.66
CA ALA A 342 16.12 -13.62 -11.44
C ALA A 342 17.18 -12.59 -11.02
N ALA A 343 17.31 -11.48 -11.73
CA ALA A 343 18.25 -10.41 -11.42
C ALA A 343 18.00 -9.79 -10.03
N LEU A 344 16.74 -9.62 -9.65
CA LEU A 344 16.39 -9.09 -8.32
C LEU A 344 16.69 -10.09 -7.21
N ARG A 345 16.44 -11.39 -7.43
CA ARG A 345 16.79 -12.45 -6.47
C ARG A 345 18.28 -12.52 -6.18
N GLU A 346 19.13 -12.29 -7.19
CA GLU A 346 20.59 -12.22 -7.01
C GLU A 346 21.03 -10.98 -6.21
N ARG A 347 20.40 -9.82 -6.46
CA ARG A 347 20.75 -8.54 -5.84
C ARG A 347 20.23 -8.40 -4.41
N VAL A 348 19.06 -8.95 -4.16
CA VAL A 348 18.34 -8.87 -2.87
C VAL A 348 17.89 -10.29 -2.49
N PRO A 349 18.82 -11.17 -2.10
CA PRO A 349 18.47 -12.54 -1.76
C PRO A 349 17.57 -12.60 -0.51
N ALA A 350 16.51 -13.38 -0.55
CA ALA A 350 15.69 -13.72 0.61
C ALA A 350 16.50 -14.71 1.48
N ARG A 351 17.04 -14.21 2.59
CA ARG A 351 17.80 -15.02 3.55
C ARG A 351 16.91 -15.55 4.66
#